data_5dd7437c18814299325619b24b7dba2b
#
_entry.id   5dd7437c18814299325619b24b7dba2b
#
_cell.length_a   1.000
_cell.length_b   1.000
_cell.length_c   1.000
_cell.angle_alpha   90.00
_cell.angle_beta   90.00
_cell.angle_gamma   90.00
#
_symmetry.space_group_name_H-M   'P 1'
#
loop_
_entity.id
_entity.type
_entity.pdbx_description
1 polymer ?
#
loop_
_entity_poly.entity_id
_entity_poly.type
_entity_poly.pdbx_seq_one_letter_code
_entity_poly.pdbx_strand_id
1 'polypeptide(L)'
;MPVGKAVIGQSGGPTAVINKSLVGFIKEAINQEYDEILGARHGLEGILKEDFVDLSKLSESQLYGISKTPAAALGSVRKKPTENDIEKLVSIFEKQNIRYFFYIGGNDSAETANLVYEGAKKIGYEIKAFHVPKTIDNDLLETDHCPGYGSAARFVAHAFQGDDADNRSLKGIKINVLMGRHAGWLTAASTLGKSTEEDGPHLVYVPEKVFYLDEFLKDVKEVYDSLGRCVVAVSEGIHNKDGEYFLQTYASETGSGLAGKKDSHGNIQLSGSGALGDTLTNIVSEHIDGARVRADTFGYLQRSFLADVSEVDAEEAERVGQYAVVASKEKESGSIILRRQFSETYYCDVDVVELHKVAKHTKNMPEEYLEKNKPYVTNDFFEYAMPLTGGIEPKTQIFV
;
A
#
# COMPACT_ATOMS: atom_id res chain seq x y z
N MET A 1 -4.90 31.63 15.89
CA MET A 1 -5.32 31.25 14.50
C MET A 1 -4.06 31.01 13.67
N PRO A 2 -4.02 29.99 12.85
CA PRO A 2 -2.93 29.82 11.89
C PRO A 2 -2.87 31.02 10.94
N VAL A 3 -1.66 31.51 10.63
CA VAL A 3 -1.49 32.64 9.71
C VAL A 3 -1.13 32.08 8.33
N GLY A 4 -1.96 32.37 7.33
CA GLY A 4 -1.76 31.91 5.95
C GLY A 4 -2.59 30.69 5.57
N LYS A 5 -2.49 30.28 4.31
CA LYS A 5 -3.27 29.20 3.72
C LYS A 5 -2.64 27.84 3.95
N ALA A 6 -3.48 26.82 4.04
CA ALA A 6 -3.08 25.42 3.98
C ALA A 6 -3.30 24.84 2.58
N VAL A 7 -2.38 24.01 2.09
CA VAL A 7 -2.55 23.21 0.88
C VAL A 7 -2.34 21.74 1.20
N ILE A 8 -3.23 20.90 0.66
CA ILE A 8 -3.10 19.44 0.74
C ILE A 8 -3.13 18.82 -0.65
N GLY A 9 -2.30 17.81 -0.87
CA GLY A 9 -2.26 17.01 -2.10
C GLY A 9 -2.27 15.51 -1.80
N GLN A 10 -2.72 14.73 -2.77
CA GLN A 10 -2.70 13.26 -2.76
C GLN A 10 -1.71 12.76 -3.79
N SER A 11 -0.92 11.73 -3.47
CA SER A 11 0.14 11.24 -4.34
C SER A 11 0.35 9.72 -4.26
N GLY A 12 0.95 9.17 -5.32
CA GLY A 12 1.23 7.75 -5.45
C GLY A 12 0.01 6.90 -5.79
N GLY A 13 0.08 5.60 -5.56
CA GLY A 13 -1.05 4.70 -5.74
C GLY A 13 -2.20 5.05 -4.80
N PRO A 14 -3.44 5.21 -5.28
CA PRO A 14 -4.57 5.49 -4.40
C PRO A 14 -4.95 4.26 -3.57
N THR A 15 -5.73 4.47 -2.50
CA THR A 15 -6.26 3.40 -1.66
C THR A 15 -7.76 3.55 -1.46
N ALA A 16 -8.39 2.53 -0.87
CA ALA A 16 -9.81 2.59 -0.53
C ALA A 16 -10.12 3.67 0.52
N VAL A 17 -9.15 4.04 1.36
CA VAL A 17 -9.33 4.96 2.50
C VAL A 17 -8.57 6.29 2.38
N ILE A 18 -7.86 6.55 1.27
CA ILE A 18 -7.08 7.79 1.11
C ILE A 18 -7.91 9.05 1.31
N ASN A 19 -9.20 9.01 0.95
CA ASN A 19 -10.10 10.14 1.12
C ASN A 19 -10.60 10.29 2.57
N LYS A 20 -10.50 9.26 3.40
CA LYS A 20 -10.71 9.39 4.84
C LYS A 20 -9.67 10.31 5.46
N SER A 21 -8.38 10.13 5.09
CA SER A 21 -7.31 11.02 5.53
C SER A 21 -7.53 12.46 5.05
N LEU A 22 -7.98 12.64 3.80
CA LEU A 22 -8.32 13.96 3.28
C LEU A 22 -9.47 14.61 4.06
N VAL A 23 -10.53 13.87 4.34
CA VAL A 23 -11.71 14.39 5.08
C VAL A 23 -11.34 14.68 6.53
N GLY A 24 -10.56 13.82 7.19
CA GLY A 24 -10.05 14.08 8.53
C GLY A 24 -9.25 15.39 8.60
N PHE A 25 -8.34 15.58 7.64
CA PHE A 25 -7.60 16.84 7.50
C PHE A 25 -8.53 18.05 7.32
N ILE A 26 -9.50 17.98 6.38
CA ILE A 26 -10.41 19.12 6.10
C ILE A 26 -11.22 19.50 7.32
N LYS A 27 -11.83 18.53 8.00
CA LYS A 27 -12.63 18.77 9.21
C LYS A 27 -11.81 19.47 10.29
N GLU A 28 -10.61 18.96 10.55
CA GLU A 28 -9.76 19.53 11.59
C GLU A 28 -9.20 20.90 11.17
N ALA A 29 -8.86 21.12 9.90
CA ALA A 29 -8.41 22.41 9.41
C ALA A 29 -9.51 23.48 9.50
N ILE A 30 -10.77 23.13 9.26
CA ILE A 30 -11.93 24.01 9.49
C ILE A 30 -12.05 24.33 10.99
N ASN A 31 -11.98 23.32 11.87
CA ASN A 31 -12.04 23.51 13.33
C ASN A 31 -10.93 24.41 13.86
N GLN A 32 -9.77 24.41 13.21
CA GLN A 32 -8.60 25.22 13.59
C GLN A 32 -8.59 26.61 12.94
N GLU A 33 -9.63 26.95 12.19
CA GLU A 33 -9.83 28.27 11.56
C GLU A 33 -8.64 28.70 10.66
N TYR A 34 -8.20 27.82 9.74
CA TYR A 34 -7.24 28.22 8.71
C TYR A 34 -7.87 29.26 7.77
N ASP A 35 -7.09 30.25 7.32
CA ASP A 35 -7.55 31.33 6.44
C ASP A 35 -8.21 30.78 5.16
N GLU A 36 -7.60 29.77 4.55
CA GLU A 36 -8.11 29.10 3.36
C GLU A 36 -7.51 27.69 3.28
N ILE A 37 -8.31 26.69 2.87
CA ILE A 37 -7.92 25.30 2.75
C ILE A 37 -7.96 24.93 1.27
N LEU A 38 -6.79 24.74 0.66
CA LEU A 38 -6.62 24.44 -0.76
C LEU A 38 -6.36 22.96 -0.99
N GLY A 39 -7.14 22.34 -1.86
CA GLY A 39 -6.85 21.02 -2.42
C GLY A 39 -6.10 21.13 -3.74
N ALA A 40 -4.90 20.59 -3.83
CA ALA A 40 -4.13 20.56 -5.08
C ALA A 40 -4.58 19.40 -5.96
N ARG A 41 -5.17 19.67 -7.14
CA ARG A 41 -5.53 18.62 -8.09
C ARG A 41 -4.28 17.96 -8.65
N HIS A 42 -4.25 16.63 -8.62
CA HIS A 42 -3.07 15.86 -9.04
C HIS A 42 -1.77 16.23 -8.30
N GLY A 43 -1.88 16.52 -7.00
CA GLY A 43 -0.74 16.70 -6.10
C GLY A 43 0.24 17.79 -6.56
N LEU A 44 1.53 17.46 -6.68
CA LEU A 44 2.56 18.43 -7.07
C LEU A 44 2.32 19.09 -8.44
N GLU A 45 1.76 18.36 -9.38
CA GLU A 45 1.47 18.95 -10.70
C GLU A 45 0.42 20.05 -10.60
N GLY A 46 -0.59 19.85 -9.76
CA GLY A 46 -1.60 20.86 -9.49
C GLY A 46 -1.01 22.09 -8.81
N ILE A 47 -0.12 21.91 -7.83
CA ILE A 47 0.56 23.06 -7.20
C ILE A 47 1.38 23.83 -8.23
N LEU A 48 2.18 23.14 -9.05
CA LEU A 48 3.02 23.76 -10.09
C LEU A 48 2.22 24.50 -11.16
N LYS A 49 0.95 24.14 -11.36
CA LYS A 49 0.00 24.78 -12.29
C LYS A 49 -0.94 25.77 -11.60
N GLU A 50 -0.82 25.92 -10.27
CA GLU A 50 -1.75 26.67 -9.42
C GLU A 50 -3.22 26.19 -9.59
N ASP A 51 -3.42 24.88 -9.85
CA ASP A 51 -4.74 24.25 -9.99
C ASP A 51 -5.25 23.75 -8.64
N PHE A 52 -5.96 24.64 -7.95
CA PHE A 52 -6.49 24.41 -6.61
C PHE A 52 -8.01 24.35 -6.61
N VAL A 53 -8.55 23.64 -5.61
CA VAL A 53 -9.96 23.67 -5.23
C VAL A 53 -10.07 24.15 -3.79
N ASP A 54 -11.02 25.04 -3.52
CA ASP A 54 -11.33 25.50 -2.17
C ASP A 54 -12.09 24.42 -1.41
N LEU A 55 -11.45 23.86 -0.38
CA LEU A 55 -12.01 22.82 0.47
C LEU A 55 -12.73 23.36 1.71
N SER A 56 -12.59 24.64 2.02
CA SER A 56 -13.20 25.27 3.21
C SER A 56 -14.72 25.39 3.15
N LYS A 57 -15.29 25.28 1.94
CA LYS A 57 -16.73 25.47 1.68
C LYS A 57 -17.51 24.18 1.48
N LEU A 58 -16.88 23.02 1.69
CA LEU A 58 -17.55 21.73 1.52
C LEU A 58 -18.58 21.51 2.62
N SER A 59 -19.79 21.11 2.22
CA SER A 59 -20.84 20.72 3.17
C SER A 59 -20.54 19.35 3.79
N GLU A 60 -21.12 19.05 4.95
CA GLU A 60 -21.05 17.74 5.61
C GLU A 60 -21.44 16.58 4.66
N SER A 61 -22.46 16.78 3.84
CA SER A 61 -22.90 15.79 2.85
C SER A 61 -21.84 15.53 1.77
N GLN A 62 -21.12 16.57 1.32
CA GLN A 62 -20.03 16.42 0.37
C GLN A 62 -18.83 15.72 1.02
N LEU A 63 -18.46 16.11 2.24
CA LEU A 63 -17.40 15.45 3.00
C LEU A 63 -17.71 13.97 3.24
N TYR A 64 -18.97 13.65 3.60
CA TYR A 64 -19.41 12.27 3.74
C TYR A 64 -19.28 11.50 2.41
N GLY A 65 -19.74 12.07 1.29
CA GLY A 65 -19.60 11.47 -0.03
C GLY A 65 -18.15 11.21 -0.42
N ILE A 66 -17.27 12.19 -0.20
CA ILE A 66 -15.82 12.06 -0.45
C ILE A 66 -15.24 10.93 0.43
N SER A 67 -15.58 10.88 1.71
CA SER A 67 -15.07 9.88 2.65
C SER A 67 -15.44 8.43 2.27
N LYS A 68 -16.50 8.22 1.52
CA LYS A 68 -16.98 6.91 1.05
C LYS A 68 -16.49 6.56 -0.36
N THR A 69 -15.86 7.51 -1.05
CA THR A 69 -15.34 7.29 -2.41
C THR A 69 -13.94 6.66 -2.34
N PRO A 70 -13.69 5.53 -2.99
CA PRO A 70 -12.34 4.97 -3.10
C PRO A 70 -11.48 5.78 -4.07
N ALA A 71 -10.18 5.59 -4.02
CA ALA A 71 -9.19 6.33 -4.79
C ALA A 71 -9.12 7.83 -4.44
N ALA A 72 -8.25 8.59 -5.11
CA ALA A 72 -7.92 9.96 -4.72
C ALA A 72 -8.92 10.99 -5.26
N ALA A 73 -9.68 11.63 -4.38
CA ALA A 73 -10.69 12.63 -4.76
C ALA A 73 -10.09 13.90 -5.41
N LEU A 74 -8.86 14.26 -5.04
CA LEU A 74 -8.12 15.35 -5.68
C LEU A 74 -7.34 14.91 -6.93
N GLY A 75 -7.44 13.63 -7.32
CA GLY A 75 -6.50 13.02 -8.25
C GLY A 75 -5.15 12.74 -7.59
N SER A 76 -4.31 11.99 -8.26
CA SER A 76 -2.98 11.60 -7.77
C SER A 76 -1.92 11.80 -8.83
N VAL A 77 -0.65 11.85 -8.41
CA VAL A 77 0.50 11.98 -9.29
C VAL A 77 1.62 11.05 -8.84
N ARG A 78 2.40 10.57 -9.81
CA ARG A 78 3.67 9.87 -9.58
C ARG A 78 4.81 10.73 -10.14
N LYS A 79 5.17 11.78 -9.43
CA LYS A 79 6.23 12.70 -9.83
C LYS A 79 7.18 12.92 -8.66
N LYS A 80 8.47 12.60 -8.85
CA LYS A 80 9.54 13.07 -7.96
C LYS A 80 9.90 14.50 -8.37
N PRO A 81 9.90 15.45 -7.42
CA PRO A 81 10.27 16.82 -7.75
C PRO A 81 11.77 16.92 -8.04
N THR A 82 12.11 17.68 -9.04
CA THR A 82 13.49 18.14 -9.29
C THR A 82 13.81 19.35 -8.41
N GLU A 83 15.07 19.74 -8.30
CA GLU A 83 15.45 20.98 -7.58
C GLU A 83 14.71 22.20 -8.13
N ASN A 84 14.59 22.32 -9.46
CA ASN A 84 13.82 23.39 -10.11
C ASN A 84 12.32 23.33 -9.78
N ASP A 85 11.74 22.12 -9.63
CA ASP A 85 10.35 22.00 -9.17
C ASP A 85 10.21 22.51 -7.74
N ILE A 86 11.16 22.22 -6.83
CA ILE A 86 11.13 22.69 -5.44
C ILE A 86 11.20 24.22 -5.38
N GLU A 87 12.12 24.85 -6.13
CA GLU A 87 12.22 26.31 -6.20
C GLU A 87 10.90 26.95 -6.66
N LYS A 88 10.29 26.38 -7.71
CA LYS A 88 8.97 26.84 -8.21
C LYS A 88 7.86 26.64 -7.17
N LEU A 89 7.82 25.50 -6.49
CA LEU A 89 6.83 25.24 -5.45
C LEU A 89 6.92 26.28 -4.34
N VAL A 90 8.12 26.58 -3.84
CA VAL A 90 8.32 27.57 -2.78
C VAL A 90 7.94 28.98 -3.25
N SER A 91 8.28 29.34 -4.49
CA SER A 91 7.85 30.62 -5.08
C SER A 91 6.32 30.75 -5.19
N ILE A 92 5.62 29.67 -5.54
CA ILE A 92 4.16 29.64 -5.57
C ILE A 92 3.59 29.75 -4.16
N PHE A 93 4.18 29.07 -3.17
CA PHE A 93 3.76 29.16 -1.79
C PHE A 93 3.89 30.58 -1.24
N GLU A 94 5.01 31.24 -1.53
CA GLU A 94 5.20 32.66 -1.17
C GLU A 94 4.18 33.56 -1.82
N LYS A 95 4.00 33.45 -3.15
CA LYS A 95 3.02 34.24 -3.95
C LYS A 95 1.60 34.06 -3.42
N GLN A 96 1.19 32.85 -3.05
CA GLN A 96 -0.17 32.51 -2.61
C GLN A 96 -0.36 32.63 -1.09
N ASN A 97 0.67 33.00 -0.32
CA ASN A 97 0.69 32.98 1.13
C ASN A 97 0.33 31.59 1.73
N ILE A 98 0.83 30.51 1.12
CA ILE A 98 0.66 29.15 1.63
C ILE A 98 1.74 28.91 2.70
N ARG A 99 1.32 28.70 3.93
CA ARG A 99 2.21 28.50 5.08
C ARG A 99 2.18 27.08 5.64
N TYR A 100 1.26 26.23 5.14
CA TYR A 100 1.09 24.86 5.57
C TYR A 100 0.97 23.96 4.35
N PHE A 101 1.87 23.02 4.23
CA PHE A 101 1.89 22.01 3.17
C PHE A 101 1.66 20.62 3.75
N PHE A 102 0.61 19.93 3.31
CA PHE A 102 0.28 18.57 3.70
C PHE A 102 0.28 17.68 2.47
N TYR A 103 0.93 16.51 2.58
CA TYR A 103 1.05 15.63 1.45
C TYR A 103 0.75 14.18 1.83
N ILE A 104 -0.37 13.64 1.30
CA ILE A 104 -0.80 12.27 1.56
C ILE A 104 -0.11 11.34 0.57
N GLY A 105 0.64 10.35 1.06
CA GLY A 105 1.30 9.38 0.18
C GLY A 105 2.24 8.41 0.86
N GLY A 106 3.06 7.73 0.07
CA GLY A 106 4.08 6.78 0.51
C GLY A 106 5.46 7.42 0.72
N ASN A 107 6.53 6.62 0.60
CA ASN A 107 7.93 7.02 0.80
C ASN A 107 8.33 8.25 -0.01
N ASP A 108 8.04 8.25 -1.31
CA ASP A 108 8.37 9.37 -2.20
C ASP A 108 7.63 10.66 -1.80
N SER A 109 6.47 10.53 -1.15
CA SER A 109 5.69 11.68 -0.68
C SER A 109 6.27 12.26 0.61
N ALA A 110 6.78 11.41 1.50
CA ALA A 110 7.54 11.83 2.67
C ALA A 110 8.83 12.55 2.25
N GLU A 111 9.54 12.01 1.25
CA GLU A 111 10.72 12.65 0.66
C GLU A 111 10.35 14.03 0.06
N THR A 112 9.26 14.10 -0.68
CA THR A 112 8.77 15.37 -1.24
C THR A 112 8.47 16.41 -0.17
N ALA A 113 7.77 16.03 0.90
CA ALA A 113 7.47 16.93 2.01
C ALA A 113 8.77 17.45 2.67
N ASN A 114 9.76 16.57 2.83
CA ASN A 114 11.06 16.94 3.37
C ASN A 114 11.81 17.90 2.43
N LEU A 115 11.85 17.64 1.13
CA LEU A 115 12.50 18.50 0.15
C LEU A 115 11.86 19.89 0.07
N VAL A 116 10.52 19.97 0.14
CA VAL A 116 9.78 21.24 0.19
C VAL A 116 10.14 22.03 1.46
N TYR A 117 10.15 21.39 2.62
CA TYR A 117 10.51 22.02 3.88
C TYR A 117 11.94 22.57 3.87
N GLU A 118 12.91 21.74 3.47
CA GLU A 118 14.32 22.14 3.39
C GLU A 118 14.55 23.23 2.31
N GLY A 119 13.86 23.14 1.18
CA GLY A 119 13.92 24.15 0.12
C GLY A 119 13.41 25.52 0.57
N ALA A 120 12.31 25.56 1.27
CA ALA A 120 11.74 26.80 1.84
C ALA A 120 12.68 27.40 2.89
N LYS A 121 13.24 26.56 3.76
CA LYS A 121 14.18 26.98 4.80
C LYS A 121 15.46 27.62 4.23
N LYS A 122 15.98 27.11 3.12
CA LYS A 122 17.17 27.67 2.44
C LYS A 122 16.97 29.10 1.99
N ILE A 123 15.77 29.50 1.60
CA ILE A 123 15.45 30.87 1.17
C ILE A 123 14.82 31.73 2.26
N GLY A 124 14.68 31.19 3.48
CA GLY A 124 14.10 31.92 4.62
C GLY A 124 12.58 32.04 4.57
N TYR A 125 11.87 31.21 3.78
CA TYR A 125 10.42 31.19 3.77
C TYR A 125 9.89 30.24 4.84
N GLU A 126 9.09 30.76 5.75
CA GLU A 126 8.48 29.98 6.82
C GLU A 126 7.30 29.17 6.28
N ILE A 127 7.46 27.85 6.24
CA ILE A 127 6.41 26.89 5.91
C ILE A 127 6.44 25.72 6.88
N LYS A 128 5.29 25.18 7.19
CA LYS A 128 5.14 23.92 7.92
C LYS A 128 4.79 22.81 6.95
N ALA A 129 5.55 21.71 6.97
CA ALA A 129 5.39 20.64 5.99
C ALA A 129 5.16 19.27 6.66
N PHE A 130 4.04 18.62 6.33
CA PHE A 130 3.65 17.36 6.95
C PHE A 130 3.34 16.29 5.90
N HIS A 131 3.90 15.11 6.11
CA HIS A 131 3.54 13.90 5.40
C HIS A 131 2.44 13.15 6.16
N VAL A 132 1.38 12.77 5.45
CA VAL A 132 0.28 11.92 5.95
C VAL A 132 0.43 10.54 5.33
N PRO A 133 0.64 9.49 6.13
CA PRO A 133 0.96 8.15 5.63
C PRO A 133 -0.19 7.55 4.82
N LYS A 134 0.15 6.92 3.70
CA LYS A 134 -0.79 6.17 2.86
C LYS A 134 -0.01 5.22 1.94
N THR A 135 -0.19 3.93 2.11
CA THR A 135 0.25 2.89 1.17
C THR A 135 -0.43 1.56 1.49
N ILE A 136 -0.74 0.76 0.48
CA ILE A 136 -1.20 -0.62 0.68
C ILE A 136 -0.04 -1.58 0.93
N ASP A 137 1.19 -1.20 0.55
CA ASP A 137 2.38 -2.06 0.67
C ASP A 137 2.87 -2.17 2.12
N ASN A 138 2.34 -1.34 3.04
CA ASN A 138 2.68 -1.32 4.46
C ASN A 138 4.19 -1.13 4.74
N ASP A 139 4.85 -0.39 3.88
CA ASP A 139 6.31 -0.33 3.75
C ASP A 139 6.95 0.96 4.28
N LEU A 140 6.22 1.81 5.01
CA LEU A 140 6.77 3.00 5.65
C LEU A 140 7.45 2.67 6.97
N LEU A 141 8.66 3.22 7.19
CA LEU A 141 9.36 3.13 8.47
C LEU A 141 8.67 3.95 9.56
N GLU A 142 9.03 3.70 10.81
CA GLU A 142 8.58 4.42 12.02
C GLU A 142 7.11 4.24 12.37
N THR A 143 6.27 3.74 11.49
CA THR A 143 4.85 3.49 11.73
C THR A 143 4.59 1.98 11.91
N ASP A 144 3.68 1.60 12.81
CA ASP A 144 3.25 0.20 12.96
C ASP A 144 2.70 -0.32 11.63
N HIS A 145 1.74 0.38 11.05
CA HIS A 145 1.18 0.08 9.74
C HIS A 145 0.76 1.36 9.02
N CYS A 146 0.27 1.21 7.79
CA CYS A 146 -0.09 2.34 6.93
C CYS A 146 -1.58 2.32 6.58
N PRO A 147 -2.29 3.46 6.65
CA PRO A 147 -3.64 3.57 6.11
C PRO A 147 -3.70 3.16 4.64
N GLY A 148 -4.63 2.26 4.34
CA GLY A 148 -4.79 1.59 3.05
C GLY A 148 -4.43 0.10 3.09
N TYR A 149 -3.48 -0.31 3.95
CA TYR A 149 -3.08 -1.71 4.09
C TYR A 149 -4.20 -2.58 4.67
N GLY A 150 -4.86 -2.17 5.73
CA GLY A 150 -5.91 -2.96 6.40
C GLY A 150 -7.04 -3.35 5.44
N SER A 151 -7.52 -2.42 4.64
CA SER A 151 -8.56 -2.67 3.62
C SER A 151 -8.05 -3.55 2.49
N ALA A 152 -6.82 -3.34 2.02
CA ALA A 152 -6.22 -4.18 0.97
C ALA A 152 -5.99 -5.61 1.47
N ALA A 153 -5.53 -5.78 2.71
CA ALA A 153 -5.37 -7.08 3.36
C ALA A 153 -6.70 -7.82 3.50
N ARG A 154 -7.77 -7.11 3.88
CA ARG A 154 -9.13 -7.65 3.95
C ARG A 154 -9.60 -8.16 2.59
N PHE A 155 -9.46 -7.35 1.54
CA PHE A 155 -9.79 -7.76 0.17
C PHE A 155 -9.02 -9.01 -0.24
N VAL A 156 -7.71 -9.05 0.00
CA VAL A 156 -6.85 -10.19 -0.34
C VAL A 156 -7.33 -11.46 0.39
N ALA A 157 -7.61 -11.38 1.68
CA ALA A 157 -8.09 -12.50 2.47
C ALA A 157 -9.42 -13.07 1.93
N HIS A 158 -10.40 -12.20 1.65
CA HIS A 158 -11.70 -12.63 1.09
C HIS A 158 -11.55 -13.20 -0.33
N ALA A 159 -10.70 -12.61 -1.16
CA ALA A 159 -10.43 -13.13 -2.50
C ALA A 159 -9.83 -14.55 -2.44
N PHE A 160 -8.91 -14.82 -1.50
CA PHE A 160 -8.35 -16.16 -1.31
C PHE A 160 -9.35 -17.15 -0.72
N GLN A 161 -10.28 -16.73 0.15
CA GLN A 161 -11.38 -17.61 0.58
C GLN A 161 -12.23 -18.05 -0.61
N GLY A 162 -12.59 -17.13 -1.50
CA GLY A 162 -13.35 -17.45 -2.71
C GLY A 162 -12.57 -18.33 -3.69
N ASP A 163 -11.31 -18.00 -3.91
CA ASP A 163 -10.43 -18.75 -4.82
C ASP A 163 -10.15 -20.18 -4.33
N ASP A 164 -9.96 -20.35 -3.01
CA ASP A 164 -9.80 -21.69 -2.43
C ASP A 164 -11.08 -22.53 -2.56
N ALA A 165 -12.25 -21.93 -2.41
CA ALA A 165 -13.53 -22.62 -2.61
C ALA A 165 -13.73 -23.04 -4.08
N ASP A 166 -13.36 -22.20 -5.05
CA ASP A 166 -13.34 -22.53 -6.48
C ASP A 166 -12.35 -23.66 -6.76
N ASN A 167 -11.14 -23.57 -6.20
CA ASN A 167 -10.10 -24.58 -6.37
C ASN A 167 -10.47 -25.94 -5.73
N ARG A 168 -11.26 -25.94 -4.65
CA ARG A 168 -11.84 -27.19 -4.12
C ARG A 168 -12.86 -27.80 -5.10
N SER A 169 -13.67 -26.96 -5.73
CA SER A 169 -14.72 -27.39 -6.67
C SER A 169 -14.12 -27.92 -7.97
N LEU A 170 -13.07 -27.29 -8.48
CA LEU A 170 -12.38 -27.65 -9.74
C LEU A 170 -10.89 -27.83 -9.49
N LYS A 171 -10.53 -28.92 -8.83
CA LYS A 171 -9.16 -29.23 -8.41
C LYS A 171 -8.09 -28.88 -9.46
N GLY A 172 -6.91 -28.57 -8.99
CA GLY A 172 -5.77 -28.15 -9.78
C GLY A 172 -4.82 -27.25 -9.01
N ILE A 173 -3.94 -26.59 -9.73
CA ILE A 173 -2.97 -25.65 -9.16
C ILE A 173 -3.39 -24.23 -9.53
N LYS A 174 -3.52 -23.37 -8.55
CA LYS A 174 -3.88 -21.97 -8.70
C LYS A 174 -2.77 -21.06 -8.16
N ILE A 175 -2.29 -20.15 -8.98
CA ILE A 175 -1.23 -19.21 -8.63
C ILE A 175 -1.80 -17.79 -8.64
N ASN A 176 -1.76 -17.11 -7.51
CA ASN A 176 -2.27 -15.75 -7.37
C ASN A 176 -1.12 -14.77 -7.16
N VAL A 177 -0.99 -13.80 -8.06
CA VAL A 177 0.05 -12.78 -8.03
C VAL A 177 -0.48 -11.51 -7.37
N LEU A 178 0.20 -11.06 -6.31
CA LEU A 178 -0.17 -9.90 -5.51
C LEU A 178 0.85 -8.77 -5.64
N MET A 179 0.39 -7.54 -5.38
CA MET A 179 1.27 -6.39 -5.25
C MET A 179 2.17 -6.51 -4.02
N GLY A 180 3.36 -5.90 -4.10
CA GLY A 180 4.36 -5.91 -3.04
C GLY A 180 5.75 -6.07 -3.61
N ARG A 181 6.25 -5.04 -4.33
CA ARG A 181 7.56 -5.11 -5.00
C ARG A 181 8.71 -5.38 -4.05
N HIS A 182 8.70 -4.75 -2.88
CA HIS A 182 9.79 -4.76 -1.92
C HIS A 182 9.41 -5.38 -0.58
N ALA A 183 8.10 -5.54 -0.30
CA ALA A 183 7.60 -6.08 0.94
C ALA A 183 6.38 -6.97 0.71
N GLY A 184 6.34 -8.11 1.37
CA GLY A 184 5.36 -9.18 1.15
C GLY A 184 4.09 -9.09 2.00
N TRP A 185 3.82 -7.96 2.65
CA TRP A 185 2.69 -7.80 3.57
C TRP A 185 1.33 -8.20 2.99
N LEU A 186 1.03 -7.80 1.73
CA LEU A 186 -0.23 -8.19 1.07
C LEU A 186 -0.24 -9.67 0.70
N THR A 187 0.89 -10.21 0.27
CA THR A 187 1.01 -11.63 -0.04
C THR A 187 0.80 -12.47 1.23
N ALA A 188 1.37 -12.05 2.35
CA ALA A 188 1.15 -12.67 3.66
C ALA A 188 -0.32 -12.60 4.10
N ALA A 189 -1.00 -11.47 3.83
CA ALA A 189 -2.41 -11.27 4.19
C ALA A 189 -3.37 -12.25 3.50
N SER A 190 -2.96 -12.92 2.42
CA SER A 190 -3.72 -14.00 1.78
C SER A 190 -4.09 -15.13 2.73
N THR A 191 -3.31 -15.32 3.80
CA THR A 191 -3.52 -16.38 4.80
C THR A 191 -4.59 -16.07 5.83
N LEU A 192 -4.98 -14.79 5.99
CA LEU A 192 -5.87 -14.35 7.07
C LEU A 192 -7.29 -14.94 6.99
N GLY A 193 -7.72 -15.38 5.81
CA GLY A 193 -9.01 -16.02 5.60
C GLY A 193 -9.05 -17.52 5.85
N LYS A 194 -7.95 -18.15 6.27
CA LYS A 194 -7.90 -19.60 6.52
C LYS A 194 -8.58 -19.98 7.83
N SER A 195 -9.28 -21.11 7.83
CA SER A 195 -9.91 -21.72 9.00
C SER A 195 -9.27 -23.05 9.37
N THR A 196 -8.66 -23.73 8.41
CA THR A 196 -7.98 -25.04 8.59
C THR A 196 -6.65 -25.06 7.85
N GLU A 197 -5.79 -26.03 8.17
CA GLU A 197 -4.50 -26.20 7.48
C GLU A 197 -4.67 -26.55 5.99
N GLU A 198 -5.75 -27.25 5.64
CA GLU A 198 -6.07 -27.62 4.26
C GLU A 198 -6.62 -26.48 3.41
N ASP A 199 -6.94 -25.33 4.01
CA ASP A 199 -7.39 -24.15 3.25
C ASP A 199 -6.21 -23.49 2.53
N GLY A 200 -6.47 -22.94 1.34
CA GLY A 200 -5.52 -22.10 0.61
C GLY A 200 -5.40 -20.67 1.21
N PRO A 201 -4.28 -20.00 0.99
CA PRO A 201 -3.12 -20.49 0.25
C PRO A 201 -2.34 -21.55 1.05
N HIS A 202 -1.77 -22.52 0.34
CA HIS A 202 -0.91 -23.54 0.92
C HIS A 202 0.55 -23.09 0.98
N LEU A 203 0.94 -22.23 0.02
CA LEU A 203 2.29 -21.70 -0.14
C LEU A 203 2.24 -20.18 -0.32
N VAL A 204 3.19 -19.48 0.29
CA VAL A 204 3.27 -18.01 0.30
C VAL A 204 4.71 -17.57 0.01
N TYR A 205 4.93 -17.01 -1.18
CA TYR A 205 6.25 -16.55 -1.62
C TYR A 205 6.32 -15.02 -1.58
N VAL A 206 7.19 -14.50 -0.73
CA VAL A 206 7.35 -13.06 -0.43
C VAL A 206 8.72 -12.55 -0.84
N PRO A 207 8.90 -11.25 -1.11
CA PRO A 207 10.19 -10.71 -1.52
C PRO A 207 11.24 -10.67 -0.39
N GLU A 208 10.87 -10.92 0.86
CA GLU A 208 11.81 -11.02 1.97
C GLU A 208 12.64 -12.31 1.94
N LYS A 209 12.27 -13.28 1.11
CA LYS A 209 13.00 -14.54 0.91
C LYS A 209 13.44 -14.68 -0.53
N VAL A 210 14.65 -15.21 -0.71
CA VAL A 210 15.16 -15.56 -2.03
C VAL A 210 14.27 -16.64 -2.66
N PHE A 211 13.86 -16.43 -3.91
CA PHE A 211 13.04 -17.35 -4.66
C PHE A 211 13.92 -18.31 -5.45
N TYR A 212 13.74 -19.62 -5.22
CA TYR A 212 14.37 -20.69 -5.97
C TYR A 212 13.32 -21.49 -6.73
N LEU A 213 13.43 -21.53 -8.05
CA LEU A 213 12.44 -22.18 -8.93
C LEU A 213 12.30 -23.67 -8.64
N ASP A 214 13.41 -24.38 -8.41
CA ASP A 214 13.38 -25.83 -8.15
C ASP A 214 12.68 -26.14 -6.82
N GLU A 215 12.90 -25.31 -5.77
CA GLU A 215 12.19 -25.43 -4.49
C GLU A 215 10.70 -25.15 -4.66
N PHE A 216 10.36 -24.08 -5.39
CA PHE A 216 8.97 -23.76 -5.71
C PHE A 216 8.24 -24.92 -6.41
N LEU A 217 8.85 -25.53 -7.43
CA LEU A 217 8.26 -26.65 -8.14
C LEU A 217 8.09 -27.88 -7.23
N LYS A 218 9.07 -28.15 -6.37
CA LYS A 218 9.00 -29.22 -5.38
C LYS A 218 7.86 -28.98 -4.38
N ASP A 219 7.78 -27.79 -3.79
CA ASP A 219 6.76 -27.45 -2.81
C ASP A 219 5.34 -27.55 -3.42
N VAL A 220 5.14 -26.99 -4.61
CA VAL A 220 3.86 -27.07 -5.35
C VAL A 220 3.48 -28.52 -5.63
N LYS A 221 4.44 -29.35 -6.05
CA LYS A 221 4.21 -30.78 -6.32
C LYS A 221 3.86 -31.55 -5.06
N GLU A 222 4.55 -31.32 -3.96
CA GLU A 222 4.28 -31.99 -2.67
C GLU A 222 2.86 -31.69 -2.16
N VAL A 223 2.42 -30.43 -2.22
CA VAL A 223 1.05 -30.06 -1.86
C VAL A 223 0.03 -30.68 -2.83
N TYR A 224 0.29 -30.62 -4.14
CA TYR A 224 -0.61 -31.18 -5.14
C TYR A 224 -0.74 -32.69 -5.02
N ASP A 225 0.34 -33.42 -4.80
CA ASP A 225 0.33 -34.87 -4.60
C ASP A 225 -0.44 -35.28 -3.33
N SER A 226 -0.37 -34.47 -2.28
CA SER A 226 -1.06 -34.72 -1.00
C SER A 226 -2.57 -34.42 -1.06
N LEU A 227 -2.96 -33.27 -1.65
CA LEU A 227 -4.35 -32.77 -1.59
C LEU A 227 -5.11 -32.89 -2.91
N GLY A 228 -4.41 -33.21 -4.02
CA GLY A 228 -4.95 -33.14 -5.38
C GLY A 228 -5.24 -31.72 -5.85
N ARG A 229 -4.79 -30.72 -5.10
CA ARG A 229 -4.94 -29.29 -5.38
C ARG A 229 -3.87 -28.46 -4.69
N CYS A 230 -3.59 -27.26 -5.21
CA CYS A 230 -2.66 -26.33 -4.57
C CYS A 230 -3.08 -24.89 -4.91
N VAL A 231 -3.13 -24.02 -3.88
CA VAL A 231 -3.32 -22.58 -4.05
C VAL A 231 -2.05 -21.88 -3.54
N VAL A 232 -1.46 -21.07 -4.40
CA VAL A 232 -0.20 -20.36 -4.15
C VAL A 232 -0.46 -18.86 -4.14
N ALA A 233 0.05 -18.18 -3.12
CA ALA A 233 0.18 -16.73 -3.09
C ALA A 233 1.63 -16.36 -3.43
N VAL A 234 1.83 -15.49 -4.42
CA VAL A 234 3.16 -15.05 -4.82
C VAL A 234 3.21 -13.54 -4.99
N SER A 235 4.21 -12.90 -4.39
CA SER A 235 4.45 -11.48 -4.62
C SER A 235 5.02 -11.21 -6.02
N GLU A 236 4.59 -10.12 -6.65
CA GLU A 236 5.21 -9.65 -7.90
C GLU A 236 6.70 -9.34 -7.78
N GLY A 237 7.19 -9.15 -6.54
CA GLY A 237 8.56 -8.78 -6.22
C GLY A 237 9.48 -9.96 -5.87
N ILE A 238 9.10 -11.22 -6.10
CA ILE A 238 10.00 -12.35 -5.89
C ILE A 238 11.30 -12.18 -6.71
N HIS A 239 12.42 -12.50 -6.10
CA HIS A 239 13.75 -12.24 -6.67
C HIS A 239 14.74 -13.35 -6.38
N ASN A 240 15.81 -13.41 -7.17
CA ASN A 240 16.95 -14.31 -6.97
C ASN A 240 17.88 -13.80 -5.83
N LYS A 241 18.94 -14.57 -5.56
CA LYS A 241 19.94 -14.24 -4.52
C LYS A 241 20.69 -12.92 -4.76
N ASP A 242 20.71 -12.42 -5.99
CA ASP A 242 21.39 -11.18 -6.38
C ASP A 242 20.44 -9.97 -6.31
N GLY A 243 19.20 -10.17 -5.87
CA GLY A 243 18.15 -9.16 -5.75
C GLY A 243 17.48 -8.77 -7.07
N GLU A 244 17.70 -9.55 -8.12
CA GLU A 244 17.07 -9.34 -9.41
C GLU A 244 15.71 -10.03 -9.47
N TYR A 245 14.69 -9.35 -9.98
CA TYR A 245 13.35 -9.92 -10.07
C TYR A 245 13.31 -11.17 -10.93
N PHE A 246 12.67 -12.23 -10.43
CA PHE A 246 12.58 -13.52 -11.10
C PHE A 246 12.11 -13.41 -12.55
N LEU A 247 11.07 -12.63 -12.81
CA LEU A 247 10.56 -12.48 -14.18
C LEU A 247 11.59 -11.92 -15.16
N GLN A 248 12.49 -11.04 -14.68
CA GLN A 248 13.54 -10.43 -15.52
C GLN A 248 14.65 -11.41 -15.84
N THR A 249 15.14 -12.11 -14.82
CA THR A 249 16.21 -13.10 -14.99
C THR A 249 15.75 -14.24 -15.87
N TYR A 250 14.56 -14.77 -15.61
CA TYR A 250 13.96 -15.84 -16.42
C TYR A 250 13.75 -15.42 -17.88
N ALA A 251 13.25 -14.20 -18.13
CA ALA A 251 13.07 -13.69 -19.48
C ALA A 251 14.41 -13.52 -20.23
N SER A 252 15.45 -13.10 -19.52
CA SER A 252 16.80 -12.94 -20.08
C SER A 252 17.45 -14.28 -20.42
N GLU A 253 17.27 -15.30 -19.58
CA GLU A 253 17.85 -16.64 -19.75
C GLU A 253 17.15 -17.43 -20.87
N THR A 254 15.82 -17.29 -20.97
CA THR A 254 15.02 -18.05 -21.95
C THR A 254 14.82 -17.33 -23.28
N GLY A 255 15.18 -16.07 -23.38
CA GLY A 255 14.94 -15.24 -24.57
C GLY A 255 13.45 -14.98 -24.86
N SER A 256 12.57 -15.13 -23.87
CA SER A 256 11.12 -15.17 -24.03
C SER A 256 10.47 -13.82 -24.39
N GLY A 257 11.23 -12.74 -24.51
CA GLY A 257 10.70 -11.41 -24.85
C GLY A 257 9.75 -10.79 -23.82
N LEU A 258 9.55 -11.45 -22.67
CA LEU A 258 8.67 -11.05 -21.57
C LEU A 258 9.26 -9.92 -20.69
N ALA A 259 10.39 -9.33 -21.09
CA ALA A 259 10.96 -8.17 -20.42
C ALA A 259 9.90 -7.04 -20.37
N GLY A 260 9.32 -6.83 -19.20
CA GLY A 260 8.18 -5.95 -18.99
C GLY A 260 8.41 -4.53 -19.49
N LYS A 261 7.34 -3.82 -19.83
CA LYS A 261 7.39 -2.38 -20.14
C LYS A 261 7.94 -1.64 -18.94
N LYS A 262 8.78 -0.64 -19.17
CA LYS A 262 9.27 0.26 -18.11
C LYS A 262 8.18 1.28 -17.78
N ASP A 263 8.03 1.58 -16.49
CA ASP A 263 7.19 2.68 -16.02
C ASP A 263 7.85 4.05 -16.28
N SER A 264 7.15 5.13 -15.96
CA SER A 264 7.65 6.51 -16.13
C SER A 264 8.91 6.82 -15.30
N HIS A 265 9.30 5.94 -14.39
CA HIS A 265 10.50 6.06 -13.55
C HIS A 265 11.65 5.15 -14.01
N GLY A 266 11.47 4.43 -15.14
CA GLY A 266 12.47 3.50 -15.67
C GLY A 266 12.48 2.12 -15.00
N ASN A 267 11.58 1.86 -14.05
CA ASN A 267 11.43 0.57 -13.40
C ASN A 267 10.55 -0.34 -14.27
N ILE A 268 10.85 -1.63 -14.28
CA ILE A 268 9.97 -2.58 -14.97
C ILE A 268 8.60 -2.60 -14.29
N GLN A 269 7.57 -2.47 -15.11
CA GLN A 269 6.18 -2.52 -14.67
C GLN A 269 5.81 -3.98 -14.34
N LEU A 270 5.94 -4.33 -13.05
CA LEU A 270 5.56 -5.66 -12.53
C LEU A 270 4.05 -5.71 -12.31
N SER A 271 3.49 -4.67 -11.68
CA SER A 271 2.08 -4.60 -11.33
C SER A 271 1.18 -4.46 -12.55
N GLY A 272 0.09 -5.22 -12.58
CA GLY A 272 -0.94 -5.13 -13.63
C GLY A 272 -0.58 -5.80 -14.96
N SER A 273 0.57 -6.48 -15.05
CA SER A 273 0.85 -7.41 -16.13
C SER A 273 0.63 -8.85 -15.65
N GLY A 274 -0.04 -9.70 -16.41
CA GLY A 274 -0.18 -11.14 -16.11
C GLY A 274 1.12 -11.94 -16.25
N ALA A 275 2.21 -11.31 -16.67
CA ALA A 275 3.42 -11.98 -17.14
C ALA A 275 4.04 -12.96 -16.12
N LEU A 276 4.09 -12.58 -14.83
CA LEU A 276 4.63 -13.49 -13.81
C LEU A 276 3.72 -14.71 -13.61
N GLY A 277 2.40 -14.51 -13.51
CA GLY A 277 1.43 -15.58 -13.38
C GLY A 277 1.46 -16.53 -14.58
N ASP A 278 1.48 -15.98 -15.79
CA ASP A 278 1.56 -16.76 -17.04
C ASP A 278 2.86 -17.57 -17.12
N THR A 279 3.98 -16.95 -16.75
CA THR A 279 5.29 -17.62 -16.71
C THR A 279 5.29 -18.80 -15.74
N LEU A 280 4.88 -18.58 -14.50
CA LEU A 280 4.82 -19.65 -13.49
C LEU A 280 3.82 -20.75 -13.87
N THR A 281 2.68 -20.37 -14.47
CA THR A 281 1.70 -21.36 -14.99
C THR A 281 2.29 -22.26 -16.05
N ASN A 282 3.04 -21.71 -17.01
CA ASN A 282 3.69 -22.49 -18.05
C ASN A 282 4.73 -23.44 -17.46
N ILE A 283 5.60 -22.93 -16.59
CA ILE A 283 6.64 -23.72 -15.92
C ILE A 283 6.04 -24.89 -15.13
N VAL A 284 5.03 -24.62 -14.29
CA VAL A 284 4.37 -25.67 -13.48
C VAL A 284 3.65 -26.68 -14.37
N SER A 285 3.00 -26.24 -15.45
CA SER A 285 2.32 -27.13 -16.39
C SER A 285 3.29 -28.08 -17.13
N GLU A 286 4.53 -27.67 -17.38
CA GLU A 286 5.58 -28.48 -17.98
C GLU A 286 6.19 -29.51 -17.01
N HIS A 287 6.14 -29.23 -15.68
CA HIS A 287 6.78 -30.06 -14.66
C HIS A 287 5.82 -30.99 -13.90
N ILE A 288 4.51 -30.70 -13.91
CA ILE A 288 3.51 -31.49 -13.18
C ILE A 288 2.46 -32.00 -14.17
N ASP A 289 2.70 -33.22 -14.67
CA ASP A 289 1.86 -33.85 -15.67
C ASP A 289 0.40 -33.98 -15.21
N GLY A 290 -0.53 -33.63 -16.09
CA GLY A 290 -1.97 -33.79 -15.89
C GLY A 290 -2.59 -32.76 -14.92
N ALA A 291 -1.81 -31.87 -14.31
CA ALA A 291 -2.36 -30.82 -13.47
C ALA A 291 -3.02 -29.70 -14.30
N ARG A 292 -4.23 -29.33 -13.91
CA ARG A 292 -4.86 -28.08 -14.39
C ARG A 292 -4.24 -26.90 -13.68
N VAL A 293 -3.43 -26.09 -14.35
CA VAL A 293 -2.76 -24.91 -13.78
C VAL A 293 -3.41 -23.64 -14.28
N ARG A 294 -3.66 -22.68 -13.38
CA ARG A 294 -4.22 -21.35 -13.68
C ARG A 294 -3.55 -20.29 -12.81
N ALA A 295 -3.51 -19.06 -13.31
CA ALA A 295 -3.06 -17.92 -12.52
C ALA A 295 -4.02 -16.74 -12.63
N ASP A 296 -4.11 -15.98 -11.55
CA ASP A 296 -4.72 -14.66 -11.51
C ASP A 296 -3.70 -13.63 -11.00
N THR A 297 -3.76 -12.42 -11.57
CA THR A 297 -3.03 -11.26 -11.08
C THR A 297 -4.04 -10.27 -10.51
N PHE A 298 -4.00 -10.01 -9.20
CA PHE A 298 -4.96 -9.15 -8.53
C PHE A 298 -4.86 -7.69 -9.00
N GLY A 299 -3.70 -7.27 -9.45
CA GLY A 299 -3.48 -5.97 -10.07
C GLY A 299 -3.98 -4.83 -9.20
N TYR A 300 -4.61 -3.85 -9.82
CA TYR A 300 -5.03 -2.62 -9.14
C TYR A 300 -6.33 -2.74 -8.33
N LEU A 301 -7.11 -3.83 -8.47
CA LEU A 301 -8.34 -4.03 -7.69
C LEU A 301 -8.08 -4.05 -6.20
N GLN A 302 -7.00 -4.67 -5.75
CA GLN A 302 -6.65 -4.77 -4.33
C GLN A 302 -6.41 -3.41 -3.63
N ARG A 303 -6.21 -2.31 -4.37
CA ARG A 303 -5.96 -0.98 -3.80
C ARG A 303 -7.21 -0.21 -3.40
N SER A 304 -8.30 -0.38 -4.14
CA SER A 304 -9.44 0.54 -4.09
C SER A 304 -10.79 -0.19 -4.17
N PHE A 305 -10.85 -1.42 -3.67
CA PHE A 305 -12.08 -2.21 -3.69
C PHE A 305 -13.03 -1.74 -2.61
N LEU A 306 -14.16 -1.17 -3.04
CA LEU A 306 -15.08 -0.47 -2.14
C LEU A 306 -15.79 -1.39 -1.13
N ALA A 307 -16.10 -2.64 -1.53
CA ALA A 307 -16.87 -3.57 -0.68
C ALA A 307 -16.07 -4.14 0.50
N ASP A 308 -14.73 -4.06 0.46
CA ASP A 308 -13.83 -4.63 1.48
C ASP A 308 -13.08 -3.57 2.30
N VAL A 309 -13.67 -2.40 2.49
CA VAL A 309 -13.06 -1.38 3.35
C VAL A 309 -13.12 -1.85 4.81
N SER A 310 -11.93 -1.93 5.45
CA SER A 310 -11.83 -2.14 6.89
C SER A 310 -12.26 -0.89 7.64
N GLU A 311 -13.15 -1.04 8.63
CA GLU A 311 -13.57 0.08 9.47
C GLU A 311 -12.41 0.62 10.30
N VAL A 312 -11.54 -0.27 10.81
CA VAL A 312 -10.32 0.11 11.54
C VAL A 312 -9.40 0.97 10.67
N ASP A 313 -9.10 0.50 9.46
CA ASP A 313 -8.28 1.23 8.50
C ASP A 313 -8.89 2.59 8.11
N ALA A 314 -10.22 2.65 7.96
CA ALA A 314 -10.94 3.87 7.63
C ALA A 314 -10.90 4.91 8.78
N GLU A 315 -11.07 4.47 10.03
CA GLU A 315 -10.99 5.32 11.22
C GLU A 315 -9.58 5.84 11.44
N GLU A 316 -8.57 4.99 11.31
CA GLU A 316 -7.17 5.37 11.44
C GLU A 316 -6.72 6.32 10.32
N ALA A 317 -7.19 6.10 9.09
CA ALA A 317 -6.98 7.03 7.99
C ALA A 317 -7.55 8.44 8.29
N GLU A 318 -8.75 8.53 8.88
CA GLU A 318 -9.34 9.82 9.27
C GLU A 318 -8.52 10.47 10.40
N ARG A 319 -8.11 9.69 11.40
CA ARG A 319 -7.31 10.17 12.55
C ARG A 319 -5.93 10.69 12.14
N VAL A 320 -5.20 10.03 11.23
CA VAL A 320 -3.90 10.55 10.78
C VAL A 320 -4.03 11.85 10.00
N GLY A 321 -5.13 12.02 9.24
CA GLY A 321 -5.45 13.29 8.58
C GLY A 321 -5.72 14.42 9.56
N GLN A 322 -6.54 14.17 10.58
CA GLN A 322 -6.82 15.11 11.66
C GLN A 322 -5.56 15.50 12.43
N TYR A 323 -4.78 14.49 12.82
CA TYR A 323 -3.60 14.72 13.64
C TYR A 323 -2.50 15.50 12.91
N ALA A 324 -2.41 15.42 11.59
CA ALA A 324 -1.48 16.23 10.81
C ALA A 324 -1.70 17.73 11.04
N VAL A 325 -2.95 18.16 11.14
CA VAL A 325 -3.32 19.55 11.46
C VAL A 325 -2.96 19.90 12.90
N VAL A 326 -3.28 19.01 13.85
CA VAL A 326 -2.94 19.19 15.27
C VAL A 326 -1.42 19.33 15.45
N ALA A 327 -0.65 18.42 14.86
CA ALA A 327 0.81 18.42 14.93
C ALA A 327 1.44 19.70 14.36
N SER A 328 0.82 20.30 13.34
CA SER A 328 1.31 21.53 12.72
C SER A 328 1.27 22.76 13.63
N LYS A 329 0.56 22.72 14.75
CA LYS A 329 0.60 23.79 15.75
C LYS A 329 1.90 23.82 16.54
N GLU A 330 2.43 22.64 16.86
CA GLU A 330 3.56 22.47 17.76
C GLU A 330 4.87 22.20 17.03
N LYS A 331 4.78 21.62 15.81
CA LYS A 331 5.93 21.23 15.00
C LYS A 331 6.00 22.06 13.71
N GLU A 332 7.18 22.16 13.16
CA GLU A 332 7.44 22.83 11.88
C GLU A 332 7.31 21.85 10.71
N SER A 333 7.68 20.59 10.93
CA SER A 333 7.58 19.53 9.94
C SER A 333 7.48 18.17 10.62
N GLY A 334 6.95 17.18 9.90
CA GLY A 334 6.90 15.80 10.38
C GLY A 334 6.15 14.84 9.47
N SER A 335 6.37 13.56 9.72
CA SER A 335 5.58 12.46 9.18
C SER A 335 4.65 11.96 10.27
N ILE A 336 3.35 11.89 9.97
CA ILE A 336 2.39 11.30 10.89
C ILE A 336 2.56 9.78 10.86
N ILE A 337 2.44 9.13 12.02
CA ILE A 337 2.64 7.71 12.19
C ILE A 337 1.56 7.12 13.13
N LEU A 338 1.37 5.82 13.03
CA LEU A 338 0.56 5.02 13.93
C LEU A 338 1.47 4.23 14.88
N ARG A 339 1.15 4.23 16.18
CA ARG A 339 1.87 3.48 17.22
C ARG A 339 0.90 2.52 17.90
N ARG A 340 1.07 1.22 17.63
CA ARG A 340 0.28 0.20 18.31
C ARG A 340 0.59 0.19 19.80
N GLN A 341 -0.46 0.12 20.61
CA GLN A 341 -0.37 0.01 22.05
C GLN A 341 -0.49 -1.45 22.47
N PHE A 342 0.26 -1.83 23.50
CA PHE A 342 0.13 -3.14 24.13
C PHE A 342 -1.11 -3.13 25.05
N SER A 343 -2.23 -3.63 24.56
CA SER A 343 -3.50 -3.71 25.29
C SER A 343 -4.26 -4.99 24.90
N GLU A 344 -5.23 -5.41 25.72
CA GLU A 344 -6.08 -6.58 25.42
C GLU A 344 -6.93 -6.40 24.16
N THR A 345 -7.31 -5.17 23.86
CA THR A 345 -8.02 -4.79 22.63
C THR A 345 -7.09 -4.01 21.74
N TYR A 346 -7.19 -4.24 20.43
CA TYR A 346 -6.41 -3.50 19.44
C TYR A 346 -6.65 -1.99 19.53
N TYR A 347 -5.58 -1.24 19.61
CA TYR A 347 -5.59 0.22 19.58
C TYR A 347 -4.25 0.78 19.09
N CYS A 348 -4.30 1.82 18.26
CA CYS A 348 -3.13 2.61 17.85
C CYS A 348 -3.29 4.08 18.24
N ASP A 349 -2.26 4.67 18.83
CA ASP A 349 -2.11 6.11 18.95
C ASP A 349 -1.61 6.70 17.63
N VAL A 350 -1.84 8.01 17.47
CA VAL A 350 -1.26 8.79 16.36
C VAL A 350 -0.18 9.69 16.93
N ASP A 351 0.98 9.72 16.27
CA ASP A 351 2.14 10.50 16.68
C ASP A 351 2.82 11.13 15.46
N VAL A 352 3.88 11.91 15.67
CA VAL A 352 4.64 12.58 14.62
C VAL A 352 6.14 12.36 14.81
N VAL A 353 6.82 11.97 13.73
CA VAL A 353 8.28 11.81 13.69
C VAL A 353 8.89 12.74 12.65
N GLU A 354 10.20 12.91 12.69
CA GLU A 354 10.93 13.71 11.71
C GLU A 354 10.82 13.11 10.30
N LEU A 355 10.58 13.96 9.29
CA LEU A 355 10.38 13.54 7.90
C LEU A 355 11.49 12.63 7.37
N HIS A 356 12.74 12.94 7.70
CA HIS A 356 13.90 12.19 7.18
C HIS A 356 13.96 10.73 7.67
N LYS A 357 13.29 10.39 8.78
CA LYS A 357 13.24 9.01 9.29
C LYS A 357 12.34 8.11 8.45
N VAL A 358 11.38 8.68 7.74
CA VAL A 358 10.44 7.97 6.88
C VAL A 358 10.84 8.06 5.40
N ALA A 359 11.36 9.22 4.99
CA ALA A 359 11.74 9.49 3.61
C ALA A 359 12.84 8.53 3.11
N LYS A 360 12.68 8.00 1.89
CA LYS A 360 13.65 7.12 1.20
C LYS A 360 13.88 5.72 1.78
N HIS A 361 13.17 5.34 2.82
CA HIS A 361 13.35 4.05 3.47
C HIS A 361 12.14 3.15 3.26
N THR A 362 12.38 1.86 3.14
CA THR A 362 11.34 0.83 2.99
C THR A 362 11.37 -0.10 4.19
N LYS A 363 10.20 -0.36 4.78
CA LYS A 363 10.01 -1.32 5.87
C LYS A 363 9.69 -2.69 5.25
N ASN A 364 10.61 -3.63 5.38
CA ASN A 364 10.34 -5.03 5.08
C ASN A 364 9.49 -5.67 6.17
N MET A 365 8.85 -6.78 5.84
CA MET A 365 8.18 -7.61 6.83
C MET A 365 9.22 -8.28 7.73
N PRO A 366 9.08 -8.23 9.08
CA PRO A 366 10.01 -8.85 10.01
C PRO A 366 10.16 -10.36 9.78
N GLU A 367 11.37 -10.89 9.98
CA GLU A 367 11.65 -12.33 9.82
C GLU A 367 10.81 -13.22 10.75
N GLU A 368 10.43 -12.72 11.93
CA GLU A 368 9.58 -13.41 12.89
C GLU A 368 8.18 -13.72 12.35
N TYR A 369 7.73 -13.00 11.32
CA TYR A 369 6.45 -13.26 10.65
C TYR A 369 6.54 -14.33 9.56
N LEU A 370 7.75 -14.83 9.27
CA LEU A 370 8.00 -15.80 8.22
C LEU A 370 8.49 -17.13 8.79
N GLU A 371 7.85 -18.23 8.40
CA GLU A 371 8.30 -19.57 8.73
C GLU A 371 9.70 -19.84 8.15
N LYS A 372 10.58 -20.46 8.95
CA LYS A 372 11.98 -20.71 8.54
C LYS A 372 12.12 -21.81 7.48
N ASN A 373 11.29 -22.86 7.60
CA ASN A 373 11.47 -24.11 6.88
C ASN A 373 10.46 -24.34 5.77
N LYS A 374 9.51 -23.43 5.57
CA LYS A 374 8.51 -23.51 4.51
C LYS A 374 8.15 -22.10 4.02
N PRO A 375 7.69 -21.95 2.79
CA PRO A 375 7.20 -20.67 2.28
C PRO A 375 5.80 -20.38 2.86
N TYR A 376 5.79 -19.86 4.11
CA TYR A 376 4.56 -19.56 4.84
C TYR A 376 4.80 -18.49 5.92
N VAL A 377 3.73 -18.04 6.57
CA VAL A 377 3.77 -17.06 7.66
C VAL A 377 3.54 -17.70 9.02
N THR A 378 4.06 -17.07 10.07
CA THR A 378 3.89 -17.48 11.47
C THR A 378 2.57 -17.00 12.07
N ASN A 379 2.22 -17.50 13.24
CA ASN A 379 1.06 -17.01 13.99
C ASN A 379 1.21 -15.53 14.42
N ASP A 380 2.43 -15.05 14.63
CA ASP A 380 2.70 -13.66 15.01
C ASP A 380 2.23 -12.70 13.91
N PHE A 381 2.31 -13.11 12.63
CA PHE A 381 1.74 -12.34 11.54
C PHE A 381 0.21 -12.24 11.63
N PHE A 382 -0.49 -13.32 11.99
CA PHE A 382 -1.94 -13.31 12.18
C PHE A 382 -2.35 -12.35 13.31
N GLU A 383 -1.66 -12.40 14.44
CA GLU A 383 -1.91 -11.52 15.58
C GLU A 383 -1.68 -10.03 15.22
N TYR A 384 -0.67 -9.78 14.40
CA TYR A 384 -0.40 -8.43 13.88
C TYR A 384 -1.47 -7.95 12.91
N ALA A 385 -1.79 -8.74 11.88
CA ALA A 385 -2.53 -8.26 10.71
C ALA A 385 -4.06 -8.38 10.85
N MET A 386 -4.57 -9.38 11.58
CA MET A 386 -6.01 -9.63 11.71
C MET A 386 -6.80 -8.41 12.23
N PRO A 387 -6.36 -7.71 13.31
CA PRO A 387 -7.08 -6.53 13.79
C PRO A 387 -7.21 -5.43 12.75
N LEU A 388 -6.20 -5.26 11.88
CA LEU A 388 -6.18 -4.20 10.85
C LEU A 388 -7.27 -4.40 9.79
N THR A 389 -7.68 -5.64 9.57
CA THR A 389 -8.73 -5.97 8.59
C THR A 389 -10.14 -5.64 9.09
N GLY A 390 -10.32 -5.32 10.37
CA GLY A 390 -11.64 -5.19 11.00
C GLY A 390 -12.38 -6.53 11.15
N GLY A 391 -11.64 -7.65 11.06
CA GLY A 391 -12.15 -9.02 11.10
C GLY A 391 -12.42 -9.61 9.72
N ILE A 392 -12.22 -10.90 9.59
CA ILE A 392 -12.52 -11.68 8.38
C ILE A 392 -13.64 -12.66 8.71
N GLU A 393 -14.71 -12.64 7.92
CA GLU A 393 -15.82 -13.56 8.13
C GLU A 393 -15.39 -15.01 7.93
N PRO A 394 -15.87 -15.93 8.77
CA PRO A 394 -15.56 -17.33 8.63
C PRO A 394 -16.01 -17.89 7.28
N LYS A 395 -15.23 -18.81 6.75
CA LYS A 395 -15.57 -19.52 5.53
C LYS A 395 -16.85 -20.34 5.70
N THR A 396 -17.73 -20.31 4.72
CA THR A 396 -18.91 -21.19 4.69
C THR A 396 -18.48 -22.65 4.46
N GLN A 397 -19.22 -23.59 5.07
CA GLN A 397 -18.95 -25.02 4.88
C GLN A 397 -19.30 -25.46 3.45
N ILE A 398 -18.45 -26.32 2.89
CA ILE A 398 -18.69 -27.01 1.63
C ILE A 398 -18.53 -28.52 1.82
N PHE A 399 -19.10 -29.31 0.92
CA PHE A 399 -19.09 -30.78 1.02
C PHE A 399 -17.90 -31.44 0.28
N VAL A 400 -16.98 -30.66 -0.30
CA VAL A 400 -15.83 -31.14 -1.09
C VAL A 400 -14.53 -30.60 -0.56
#